data_1adee6ec1a30200d5a87d4e0bdd17e77
#
_entry.id   1adee6ec1a30200d5a87d4e0bdd17e77
#
_cell.length_a   1.000
_cell.length_b   1.000
_cell.length_c   1.000
_cell.angle_alpha   90.00
_cell.angle_beta   90.00
_cell.angle_gamma   90.00
#
_symmetry.space_group_name_H-M   'P 1'
#
loop_
_entity.id
_entity.type
_entity.pdbx_description
1 polymer ?
#
loop_
_entity_poly.entity_id
_entity_poly.type
_entity_poly.pdbx_seq_one_letter_code
_entity_poly.pdbx_strand_id
1 'polypeptide(L)'
;MNVLTLITLSILGALIALTAELPYGGWIQIPLLSFLWWRLNLLKDYSLKQYFFSSLTFGIGYFVTGLWWLYISLHDVGGMNAMLSSIAVVLLSTYVAFYFSIACLSIRLFKTSYVSGLFLASSWVLGEYLREVIFTGFPWMGFAETQVNGPFAAIAPFFGGLACTFLVIWTSW
;
A
#
# COMPACT_ATOMS: atom_id res chain seq x y z
N MET A 1 15.64 -11.76 10.54
CA MET A 1 14.42 -10.91 10.54
C MET A 1 13.51 -11.40 11.65
N ASN A 2 13.06 -10.51 12.56
CA ASN A 2 12.25 -10.93 13.71
C ASN A 2 10.77 -11.07 13.26
N VAL A 3 10.12 -12.16 13.70
CA VAL A 3 8.68 -12.41 13.43
C VAL A 3 7.82 -11.24 13.90
N LEU A 4 8.15 -10.63 15.04
CA LEU A 4 7.44 -9.46 15.56
C LEU A 4 7.44 -8.28 14.56
N THR A 5 8.55 -8.06 13.85
CA THR A 5 8.65 -7.02 12.81
C THR A 5 7.68 -7.28 11.66
N LEU A 6 7.54 -8.52 11.22
CA LEU A 6 6.60 -8.89 10.16
C LEU A 6 5.15 -8.69 10.61
N ILE A 7 4.82 -9.14 11.81
CA ILE A 7 3.47 -8.98 12.39
C ILE A 7 3.13 -7.48 12.49
N THR A 8 4.03 -6.66 13.02
CA THR A 8 3.79 -5.21 13.16
C THR A 8 3.59 -4.52 11.80
N LEU A 9 4.36 -4.90 10.77
CA LEU A 9 4.18 -4.34 9.43
C LEU A 9 2.86 -4.78 8.78
N SER A 10 2.45 -6.04 8.95
CA SER A 10 1.16 -6.53 8.46
C SER A 10 -0.01 -5.82 9.15
N ILE A 11 0.03 -5.67 10.48
CA ILE A 11 -0.98 -4.93 11.24
C ILE A 11 -1.02 -3.46 10.80
N LEU A 12 0.12 -2.83 10.60
CA LEU A 12 0.18 -1.45 10.12
C LEU A 12 -0.45 -1.32 8.72
N GLY A 13 -0.20 -2.28 7.83
CA GLY A 13 -0.88 -2.34 6.53
C GLY A 13 -2.40 -2.42 6.67
N ALA A 14 -2.88 -3.32 7.52
CA ALA A 14 -4.31 -3.46 7.81
C ALA A 14 -4.91 -2.16 8.38
N LEU A 15 -4.23 -1.50 9.33
CA LEU A 15 -4.69 -0.23 9.91
C LEU A 15 -4.76 0.88 8.85
N ILE A 16 -3.78 0.96 7.95
CA ILE A 16 -3.81 1.94 6.84
C ILE A 16 -4.96 1.63 5.87
N ALA A 17 -5.23 0.37 5.55
CA ALA A 17 -6.37 0.00 4.72
C ALA A 17 -7.71 0.43 5.34
N LEU A 18 -7.87 0.23 6.64
CA LEU A 18 -9.08 0.62 7.38
C LEU A 18 -9.32 2.14 7.40
N THR A 19 -8.31 2.97 7.14
CA THR A 19 -8.53 4.41 7.03
C THR A 19 -9.47 4.78 5.88
N ALA A 20 -9.58 3.95 4.84
CA ALA A 20 -10.51 4.17 3.73
C ALA A 20 -11.99 4.12 4.16
N GLU A 21 -12.30 3.41 5.24
CA GLU A 21 -13.65 3.29 5.79
C GLU A 21 -14.02 4.48 6.72
N LEU A 22 -13.08 5.35 7.03
CA LEU A 22 -13.29 6.45 7.98
C LEU A 22 -13.62 7.75 7.26
N PRO A 23 -14.54 8.60 7.78
CA PRO A 23 -14.95 9.86 7.15
C PRO A 23 -13.79 10.83 6.85
N TYR A 24 -12.75 10.83 7.68
CA TYR A 24 -11.55 11.67 7.54
C TYR A 24 -10.27 10.82 7.50
N GLY A 25 -10.36 9.62 6.94
CA GLY A 25 -9.27 8.65 6.91
C GLY A 25 -8.02 9.16 6.22
N GLY A 26 -8.14 10.04 5.22
CA GLY A 26 -6.99 10.65 4.54
C GLY A 26 -6.08 11.45 5.47
N TRP A 27 -6.61 12.05 6.53
CA TRP A 27 -5.80 12.74 7.55
C TRP A 27 -5.08 11.75 8.46
N ILE A 28 -5.71 10.62 8.78
CA ILE A 28 -5.14 9.57 9.63
C ILE A 28 -4.11 8.74 8.85
N GLN A 29 -4.32 8.57 7.55
CA GLN A 29 -3.43 7.81 6.67
C GLN A 29 -2.01 8.38 6.65
N ILE A 30 -1.85 9.72 6.63
CA ILE A 30 -0.54 10.38 6.55
C ILE A 30 0.37 10.02 7.73
N PRO A 31 -0.01 10.21 9.01
CA PRO A 31 0.85 9.82 10.13
C PRO A 31 1.10 8.32 10.22
N LEU A 32 0.16 7.46 9.81
CA LEU A 32 0.40 6.03 9.74
C LEU A 32 1.44 5.67 8.67
N LEU A 33 1.39 6.32 7.52
CA LEU A 33 2.41 6.17 6.47
C LEU A 33 3.77 6.70 6.94
N SER A 34 3.81 7.86 7.63
CA SER A 34 5.06 8.38 8.21
C SER A 34 5.69 7.36 9.17
N PHE A 35 4.88 6.70 10.00
CA PHE A 35 5.33 5.62 10.86
C PHE A 35 5.83 4.41 10.06
N LEU A 36 5.18 4.05 8.96
CA LEU A 36 5.64 2.98 8.06
C LEU A 36 7.02 3.31 7.47
N TRP A 37 7.21 4.53 6.94
CA TRP A 37 8.49 4.94 6.34
C TRP A 37 9.60 4.95 7.38
N TRP A 38 9.33 5.44 8.58
CA TRP A 38 10.25 5.36 9.69
C TRP A 38 10.64 3.90 10.00
N ARG A 39 9.66 2.99 10.10
CA ARG A 39 9.92 1.56 10.33
C ARG A 39 10.76 0.93 9.21
N LEU A 40 10.45 1.23 7.95
CA LEU A 40 11.21 0.70 6.81
C LEU A 40 12.63 1.28 6.76
N ASN A 41 12.82 2.54 7.12
CA ASN A 41 14.16 3.14 7.24
C ASN A 41 15.04 2.42 8.27
N LEU A 42 14.48 1.96 9.39
CA LEU A 42 15.22 1.17 10.38
C LEU A 42 15.68 -0.19 9.82
N LEU A 43 15.05 -0.67 8.77
CA LEU A 43 15.37 -1.96 8.12
C LEU A 43 16.28 -1.82 6.89
N LYS A 44 16.67 -0.59 6.50
CA LYS A 44 17.39 -0.35 5.23
C LYS A 44 18.72 -1.08 5.12
N ASP A 45 19.37 -1.39 6.26
CA ASP A 45 20.67 -2.08 6.30
C ASP A 45 20.54 -3.62 6.28
N TYR A 46 19.32 -4.15 6.31
CA TYR A 46 19.07 -5.58 6.14
C TYR A 46 19.38 -6.01 4.70
N SER A 47 19.51 -7.33 4.46
CA SER A 47 19.68 -7.83 3.10
C SER A 47 18.51 -7.41 2.20
N LEU A 48 18.76 -7.25 0.90
CA LEU A 48 17.73 -6.86 -0.08
C LEU A 48 16.49 -7.77 0.02
N LYS A 49 16.73 -9.08 0.15
CA LYS A 49 15.67 -10.08 0.31
C LYS A 49 14.83 -9.83 1.57
N GLN A 50 15.48 -9.61 2.71
CA GLN A 50 14.77 -9.37 3.97
C GLN A 50 13.96 -8.07 3.92
N TYR A 51 14.52 -7.02 3.33
CA TYR A 51 13.83 -5.74 3.17
C TYR A 51 12.61 -5.88 2.27
N PHE A 52 12.76 -6.53 1.11
CA PHE A 52 11.67 -6.80 0.19
C PHE A 52 10.53 -7.59 0.86
N PHE A 53 10.83 -8.67 1.57
CA PHE A 53 9.81 -9.46 2.27
C PHE A 53 9.16 -8.68 3.43
N SER A 54 9.87 -7.75 4.07
CA SER A 54 9.28 -6.87 5.09
C SER A 54 8.25 -5.92 4.49
N SER A 55 8.58 -5.27 3.37
CA SER A 55 7.64 -4.39 2.66
C SER A 55 6.48 -5.19 2.03
N LEU A 56 6.73 -6.41 1.54
CA LEU A 56 5.68 -7.29 1.03
C LEU A 56 4.67 -7.67 2.13
N THR A 57 5.15 -7.96 3.33
CA THR A 57 4.27 -8.28 4.47
C THR A 57 3.34 -7.11 4.83
N PHE A 58 3.85 -5.88 4.79
CA PHE A 58 3.01 -4.68 4.91
C PHE A 58 1.94 -4.64 3.80
N GLY A 59 2.34 -4.80 2.54
CA GLY A 59 1.42 -4.77 1.40
C GLY A 59 0.35 -5.87 1.46
N ILE A 60 0.72 -7.09 1.89
CA ILE A 60 -0.25 -8.17 2.08
C ILE A 60 -1.28 -7.78 3.15
N GLY A 61 -0.85 -7.25 4.30
CA GLY A 61 -1.76 -6.77 5.35
C GLY A 61 -2.70 -5.68 4.84
N TYR A 62 -2.20 -4.73 4.05
CA TYR A 62 -2.98 -3.67 3.43
C TYR A 62 -4.03 -4.22 2.46
N PHE A 63 -3.64 -5.05 1.51
CA PHE A 63 -4.55 -5.53 0.48
C PHE A 63 -5.50 -6.63 0.96
N VAL A 64 -5.07 -7.55 1.82
CA VAL A 64 -5.99 -8.56 2.40
C VAL A 64 -7.12 -7.88 3.15
N THR A 65 -6.79 -6.82 3.91
CA THR A 65 -7.81 -6.06 4.66
C THR A 65 -8.70 -5.24 3.73
N GLY A 66 -8.14 -4.52 2.76
CA GLY A 66 -8.92 -3.66 1.86
C GLY A 66 -9.72 -4.43 0.80
N LEU A 67 -9.31 -5.64 0.48
CA LEU A 67 -9.98 -6.49 -0.52
C LEU A 67 -10.85 -7.60 0.11
N TRP A 68 -11.16 -7.52 1.40
CA TRP A 68 -11.99 -8.52 2.09
C TRP A 68 -13.35 -8.75 1.44
N TRP A 69 -13.91 -7.72 0.81
CA TRP A 69 -15.18 -7.78 0.08
C TRP A 69 -15.13 -8.75 -1.11
N LEU A 70 -13.96 -9.02 -1.69
CA LEU A 70 -13.81 -10.03 -2.74
C LEU A 70 -14.11 -11.43 -2.22
N TYR A 71 -13.79 -11.72 -0.95
CA TYR A 71 -14.18 -12.99 -0.35
C TYR A 71 -15.71 -13.16 -0.37
N ILE A 72 -16.47 -12.14 0.01
CA ILE A 72 -17.94 -12.16 -0.03
C ILE A 72 -18.41 -12.36 -1.47
N SER A 73 -17.85 -11.65 -2.43
CA SER A 73 -18.20 -11.78 -3.84
C SER A 73 -17.95 -13.19 -4.38
N LEU A 74 -16.83 -13.82 -4.02
CA LEU A 74 -16.46 -15.14 -4.50
C LEU A 74 -17.23 -16.25 -3.76
N HIS A 75 -17.32 -16.16 -2.44
CA HIS A 75 -17.91 -17.19 -1.60
C HIS A 75 -19.43 -17.07 -1.50
N ASP A 76 -19.91 -15.92 -0.98
CA ASP A 76 -21.33 -15.78 -0.63
C ASP A 76 -22.21 -15.57 -1.87
N VAL A 77 -21.72 -14.83 -2.87
CA VAL A 77 -22.46 -14.56 -4.11
C VAL A 77 -22.12 -15.55 -5.22
N GLY A 78 -20.82 -15.83 -5.41
CA GLY A 78 -20.34 -16.72 -6.48
C GLY A 78 -20.41 -18.21 -6.16
N GLY A 79 -20.73 -18.60 -4.90
CA GLY A 79 -20.83 -19.99 -4.47
C GLY A 79 -19.50 -20.75 -4.45
N MET A 80 -18.36 -20.06 -4.51
CA MET A 80 -17.05 -20.68 -4.47
C MET A 80 -16.76 -21.23 -3.06
N ASN A 81 -16.03 -22.34 -2.97
CA ASN A 81 -15.62 -22.90 -1.68
C ASN A 81 -14.82 -21.87 -0.85
N ALA A 82 -15.11 -21.79 0.45
CA ALA A 82 -14.52 -20.82 1.37
C ALA A 82 -12.97 -20.82 1.37
N MET A 83 -12.36 -22.01 1.35
CA MET A 83 -10.90 -22.14 1.29
C MET A 83 -10.34 -21.59 -0.03
N LEU A 84 -10.98 -21.90 -1.15
CA LEU A 84 -10.55 -21.43 -2.47
C LEU A 84 -10.71 -19.91 -2.60
N SER A 85 -11.82 -19.36 -2.10
CA SER A 85 -12.06 -17.91 -2.04
C SER A 85 -10.99 -17.20 -1.21
N SER A 86 -10.65 -17.72 -0.04
CA SER A 86 -9.60 -17.18 0.82
C SER A 86 -8.23 -17.21 0.13
N ILE A 87 -7.87 -18.31 -0.51
CA ILE A 87 -6.61 -18.46 -1.26
C ILE A 87 -6.58 -17.45 -2.41
N ALA A 88 -7.66 -17.28 -3.16
CA ALA A 88 -7.73 -16.33 -4.26
C ALA A 88 -7.50 -14.88 -3.80
N VAL A 89 -8.13 -14.46 -2.69
CA VAL A 89 -7.93 -13.12 -2.10
C VAL A 89 -6.49 -12.93 -1.65
N VAL A 90 -5.89 -13.91 -0.96
CA VAL A 90 -4.49 -13.82 -0.51
C VAL A 90 -3.51 -13.77 -1.69
N LEU A 91 -3.72 -14.57 -2.73
CA LEU A 91 -2.88 -14.57 -3.92
C LEU A 91 -2.97 -13.22 -4.67
N LEU A 92 -4.18 -12.70 -4.88
CA LEU A 92 -4.37 -11.39 -5.49
C LEU A 92 -3.72 -10.28 -4.65
N SER A 93 -3.95 -10.28 -3.34
CA SER A 93 -3.34 -9.33 -2.41
C SER A 93 -1.81 -9.38 -2.46
N THR A 94 -1.24 -10.58 -2.55
CA THR A 94 0.21 -10.76 -2.68
C THR A 94 0.72 -10.22 -4.02
N TYR A 95 0.00 -10.47 -5.11
CA TYR A 95 0.32 -9.96 -6.44
C TYR A 95 0.35 -8.43 -6.46
N VAL A 96 -0.69 -7.77 -5.96
CA VAL A 96 -0.74 -6.30 -5.96
C VAL A 96 0.24 -5.68 -4.96
N ALA A 97 0.50 -6.35 -3.83
CA ALA A 97 1.52 -5.93 -2.86
C ALA A 97 2.94 -5.97 -3.43
N PHE A 98 3.19 -6.81 -4.44
CA PHE A 98 4.49 -6.92 -5.10
C PHE A 98 4.94 -5.58 -5.71
N TYR A 99 4.04 -4.84 -6.36
CA TYR A 99 4.33 -3.52 -6.94
C TYR A 99 4.78 -2.53 -5.86
N PHE A 100 4.10 -2.50 -4.73
CA PHE A 100 4.46 -1.63 -3.61
C PHE A 100 5.78 -2.04 -2.95
N SER A 101 6.06 -3.33 -2.89
CA SER A 101 7.32 -3.83 -2.34
C SER A 101 8.51 -3.41 -3.19
N ILE A 102 8.35 -3.41 -4.51
CA ILE A 102 9.37 -2.89 -5.44
C ILE A 102 9.55 -1.38 -5.23
N ALA A 103 8.45 -0.62 -5.14
CA ALA A 103 8.53 0.82 -4.90
C ALA A 103 9.27 1.15 -3.60
N CYS A 104 9.05 0.39 -2.52
CA CYS A 104 9.74 0.56 -1.25
C CYS A 104 11.27 0.35 -1.35
N LEU A 105 11.77 -0.41 -2.32
CA LEU A 105 13.21 -0.56 -2.52
C LEU A 105 13.91 0.76 -2.83
N SER A 106 13.19 1.75 -3.38
CA SER A 106 13.72 3.08 -3.66
C SER A 106 14.25 3.79 -2.41
N ILE A 107 13.71 3.50 -1.22
CA ILE A 107 14.17 4.05 0.06
C ILE A 107 15.66 3.73 0.30
N ARG A 108 16.15 2.61 -0.21
CA ARG A 108 17.54 2.15 -0.01
C ARG A 108 18.53 2.80 -0.95
N LEU A 109 18.07 3.40 -2.06
CA LEU A 109 18.95 3.94 -3.10
C LEU A 109 19.62 5.25 -2.71
N PHE A 110 19.00 6.02 -1.80
CA PHE A 110 19.45 7.37 -1.47
C PHE A 110 19.66 7.53 0.04
N LYS A 111 20.74 8.24 0.40
CA LYS A 111 21.07 8.54 1.80
C LYS A 111 20.38 9.80 2.31
N THR A 112 19.98 10.72 1.43
CA THR A 112 19.37 12.02 1.79
C THR A 112 17.85 11.92 1.81
N SER A 113 17.22 12.43 2.86
CA SER A 113 15.81 12.20 3.11
C SER A 113 14.87 12.79 2.03
N TYR A 114 15.11 14.01 1.54
CA TYR A 114 14.26 14.63 0.52
C TYR A 114 14.26 13.88 -0.81
N VAL A 115 15.44 13.51 -1.29
CA VAL A 115 15.59 12.76 -2.54
C VAL A 115 14.95 11.37 -2.42
N SER A 116 15.14 10.71 -1.28
CA SER A 116 14.51 9.41 -1.02
C SER A 116 12.97 9.50 -1.05
N GLY A 117 12.39 10.55 -0.45
CA GLY A 117 10.94 10.77 -0.45
C GLY A 117 10.36 10.98 -1.85
N LEU A 118 11.02 11.79 -2.68
CA LEU A 118 10.62 11.99 -4.08
C LEU A 118 10.68 10.67 -4.89
N PHE A 119 11.77 9.91 -4.73
CA PHE A 119 11.91 8.63 -5.42
C PHE A 119 10.89 7.61 -4.94
N LEU A 120 10.61 7.56 -3.64
CA LEU A 120 9.57 6.70 -3.10
C LEU A 120 8.19 7.06 -3.69
N ALA A 121 7.81 8.34 -3.65
CA ALA A 121 6.53 8.80 -4.17
C ALA A 121 6.40 8.50 -5.68
N SER A 122 7.46 8.77 -6.46
CA SER A 122 7.48 8.49 -7.90
C SER A 122 7.41 6.99 -8.19
N SER A 123 8.18 6.17 -7.47
CA SER A 123 8.19 4.72 -7.66
C SER A 123 6.86 4.09 -7.25
N TRP A 124 6.22 4.64 -6.23
CA TRP A 124 4.91 4.18 -5.78
C TRP A 124 3.83 4.48 -6.81
N VAL A 125 3.77 5.71 -7.30
CA VAL A 125 2.83 6.11 -8.37
C VAL A 125 3.04 5.30 -9.63
N LEU A 126 4.29 5.03 -10.00
CA LEU A 126 4.59 4.13 -11.11
C LEU A 126 4.05 2.72 -10.84
N GLY A 127 4.21 2.21 -9.62
CA GLY A 127 3.65 0.92 -9.20
C GLY A 127 2.11 0.89 -9.27
N GLU A 128 1.43 1.95 -8.82
CA GLU A 128 -0.03 2.07 -8.97
C GLU A 128 -0.44 2.09 -10.44
N TYR A 129 0.19 2.92 -11.25
CA TYR A 129 -0.09 2.98 -12.69
C TYR A 129 0.13 1.63 -13.39
N LEU A 130 1.24 0.95 -13.13
CA LEU A 130 1.50 -0.37 -13.72
C LEU A 130 0.44 -1.40 -13.31
N ARG A 131 0.00 -1.36 -12.07
CA ARG A 131 -1.08 -2.21 -11.55
C ARG A 131 -2.43 -1.93 -12.25
N GLU A 132 -2.67 -0.69 -12.66
CA GLU A 132 -3.87 -0.28 -13.38
C GLU A 132 -3.90 -0.73 -14.84
N VAL A 133 -2.74 -1.00 -15.45
CA VAL A 133 -2.66 -1.32 -16.90
C VAL A 133 -2.22 -2.76 -17.18
N ILE A 134 -1.46 -3.42 -16.29
CA ILE A 134 -0.97 -4.78 -16.49
C ILE A 134 -2.07 -5.79 -16.20
N PHE A 135 -2.19 -6.85 -17.00
CA PHE A 135 -3.18 -7.93 -16.89
C PHE A 135 -4.63 -7.42 -16.78
N THR A 136 -5.03 -6.53 -17.65
CA THR A 136 -6.35 -5.86 -17.67
C THR A 136 -6.58 -4.82 -16.56
N GLY A 137 -5.65 -4.69 -15.63
CA GLY A 137 -5.65 -3.71 -14.57
C GLY A 137 -6.44 -4.11 -13.31
N PHE A 138 -5.94 -3.66 -12.17
CA PHE A 138 -6.62 -3.78 -10.88
C PHE A 138 -6.44 -2.48 -10.08
N PRO A 139 -7.26 -1.43 -10.34
CA PRO A 139 -7.05 -0.08 -9.82
C PRO A 139 -7.48 0.14 -8.37
N TRP A 140 -8.09 -0.86 -7.70
CA TRP A 140 -8.62 -0.70 -6.34
C TRP A 140 -7.53 -0.49 -5.29
N MET A 141 -7.89 0.22 -4.21
CA MET A 141 -7.03 0.48 -3.06
C MET A 141 -5.82 1.38 -3.39
N GLY A 142 -6.01 2.38 -4.25
CA GLY A 142 -5.07 3.49 -4.37
C GLY A 142 -5.13 4.41 -3.15
N PHE A 143 -4.02 5.04 -2.77
CA PHE A 143 -4.04 5.96 -1.63
C PHE A 143 -4.87 7.23 -1.88
N ALA A 144 -5.10 7.58 -3.14
CA ALA A 144 -5.98 8.68 -3.52
C ALA A 144 -7.44 8.46 -3.09
N GLU A 145 -7.92 7.22 -3.04
CA GLU A 145 -9.30 6.90 -2.68
C GLU A 145 -9.63 7.36 -1.25
N THR A 146 -8.67 7.26 -0.35
CA THR A 146 -8.81 7.73 1.04
C THR A 146 -8.83 9.26 1.15
N GLN A 147 -8.39 9.98 0.09
CA GLN A 147 -8.27 11.44 0.10
C GLN A 147 -9.56 12.18 -0.25
N VAL A 148 -10.67 11.51 -0.52
CA VAL A 148 -11.97 12.14 -0.88
C VAL A 148 -12.37 13.20 0.16
N ASN A 149 -12.13 12.95 1.44
CA ASN A 149 -12.31 13.91 2.54
C ASN A 149 -10.96 14.20 3.25
N GLY A 150 -9.86 14.02 2.55
CA GLY A 150 -8.51 14.23 3.06
C GLY A 150 -7.91 15.57 2.64
N PRO A 151 -6.65 15.84 3.06
CA PRO A 151 -5.99 17.12 2.77
C PRO A 151 -5.75 17.39 1.28
N PHE A 152 -5.75 16.34 0.43
CA PHE A 152 -5.47 16.47 -1.00
C PHE A 152 -6.71 16.33 -1.89
N ALA A 153 -7.92 16.31 -1.32
CA ALA A 153 -9.18 16.20 -2.06
C ALA A 153 -9.28 17.22 -3.21
N ALA A 154 -8.87 18.47 -2.97
CA ALA A 154 -8.93 19.56 -3.96
C ALA A 154 -7.98 19.38 -5.15
N ILE A 155 -7.01 18.46 -5.08
CA ILE A 155 -6.03 18.22 -6.15
C ILE A 155 -6.60 17.27 -7.22
N ALA A 156 -7.41 16.30 -6.80
CA ALA A 156 -7.93 15.24 -7.66
C ALA A 156 -8.64 15.75 -8.94
N PRO A 157 -9.49 16.78 -8.91
CA PRO A 157 -10.18 17.28 -10.11
C PRO A 157 -9.23 17.86 -11.18
N PHE A 158 -8.05 18.32 -10.79
CA PHE A 158 -7.10 18.99 -11.69
C PHE A 158 -6.00 18.05 -12.18
N PHE A 159 -5.51 17.15 -11.33
CA PHE A 159 -4.30 16.35 -11.59
C PHE A 159 -4.54 14.85 -11.47
N GLY A 160 -5.76 14.42 -11.11
CA GLY A 160 -6.12 13.01 -10.97
C GLY A 160 -5.64 12.35 -9.68
N GLY A 161 -6.05 11.09 -9.49
CA GLY A 161 -5.77 10.32 -8.28
C GLY A 161 -4.27 10.04 -8.07
N LEU A 162 -3.54 9.74 -9.13
CA LEU A 162 -2.09 9.47 -9.03
C LEU A 162 -1.29 10.65 -8.47
N ALA A 163 -1.70 11.89 -8.78
CA ALA A 163 -1.10 13.08 -8.16
C ALA A 163 -1.41 13.19 -6.67
N CYS A 164 -2.63 12.83 -6.26
CA CYS A 164 -3.00 12.73 -4.84
C CYS A 164 -2.14 11.69 -4.12
N THR A 165 -2.01 10.49 -4.68
CA THR A 165 -1.13 9.44 -4.14
C THR A 165 0.31 9.94 -4.00
N PHE A 166 0.84 10.62 -5.04
CA PHE A 166 2.18 11.20 -4.97
C PHE A 166 2.33 12.14 -3.76
N LEU A 167 1.40 13.07 -3.58
CA LEU A 167 1.43 14.03 -2.48
C LEU A 167 1.27 13.36 -1.11
N VAL A 168 0.39 12.37 -0.99
CA VAL A 168 0.23 11.59 0.24
C VAL A 168 1.55 10.95 0.66
N ILE A 169 2.23 10.29 -0.27
CA ILE A 169 3.49 9.60 0.04
C ILE A 169 4.61 10.60 0.31
N TRP A 170 4.73 11.63 -0.52
CA TRP A 170 5.79 12.63 -0.36
C TRP A 170 5.65 13.41 0.95
N THR A 171 4.45 13.79 1.34
CA THR A 171 4.21 14.54 2.60
C THR A 171 4.26 13.65 3.84
N SER A 172 4.01 12.35 3.70
CA SER A 172 4.16 11.39 4.80
C SER A 172 5.60 10.95 5.06
N TRP A 173 6.52 11.19 4.12
CA TRP A 173 7.96 10.90 4.25
C TRP A 173 8.66 11.88 5.18
#